data_755e528ad19f5a9b5edce4b897f3b6e5
#
_entry.id   755e528ad19f5a9b5edce4b897f3b6e5
#
_cell.length_a   1.000
_cell.length_b   1.000
_cell.length_c   1.000
_cell.angle_alpha   90.00
_cell.angle_beta   90.00
_cell.angle_gamma   90.00
#
_symmetry.space_group_name_H-M   'P 1'
#
loop_
_entity.id
_entity.type
_entity.pdbx_description
1 polymer ?
#
loop_
_entity_poly.entity_id
_entity_poly.type
_entity_poly.pdbx_seq_one_letter_code
_entity_poly.pdbx_strand_id
1 'polypeptide(L)'
;MNVAVFSDKFSGTLTAKEALDTIKDVFQASDINAEFFSVTDGGEGSTQIFKEYGFEQFEVFKSFNCDEIEVEVESLNINGLKYFESAQLVGINSTKDTLEINSASLSEVVQKVNILGTGGSKTVDFGVGLLSKIGIDFLSNGERIVNPTPKDFPLINNVKAVDFYPEISLKVLADTTIPLLGNCLLYTSPSPRDRQKSRMPSSA
;
A
#
# COMPACT_ATOMS: atom_id res chain seq x y z
N MET A 1 -35.27 -13.63 -5.83
CA MET A 1 -34.23 -12.94 -6.65
C MET A 1 -32.88 -13.36 -6.07
N ASN A 2 -31.92 -13.74 -6.91
CA ASN A 2 -30.56 -14.08 -6.43
C ASN A 2 -29.64 -12.90 -6.71
N VAL A 3 -28.88 -12.48 -5.72
CA VAL A 3 -27.96 -11.32 -5.78
C VAL A 3 -26.60 -11.74 -5.25
N ALA A 4 -25.51 -11.32 -5.92
CA ALA A 4 -24.17 -11.40 -5.39
C ALA A 4 -23.70 -9.98 -5.02
N VAL A 5 -23.22 -9.84 -3.79
CA VAL A 5 -22.74 -8.57 -3.23
C VAL A 5 -21.24 -8.65 -3.04
N PHE A 6 -20.52 -7.73 -3.65
CA PHE A 6 -19.07 -7.61 -3.53
C PHE A 6 -18.74 -6.30 -2.83
N SER A 7 -17.90 -6.34 -1.81
CA SER A 7 -17.41 -5.14 -1.13
C SER A 7 -15.92 -5.21 -0.89
N ASP A 8 -15.25 -4.11 -1.19
CA ASP A 8 -13.91 -3.81 -0.71
C ASP A 8 -14.01 -3.00 0.60
N LYS A 9 -12.86 -2.70 1.23
CA LYS A 9 -12.77 -1.82 2.40
C LYS A 9 -13.20 -0.40 2.09
N PHE A 10 -13.66 0.30 3.11
CA PHE A 10 -13.82 1.76 3.10
C PHE A 10 -12.64 2.36 3.87
N SER A 11 -11.57 2.70 3.15
CA SER A 11 -10.29 3.11 3.73
C SER A 11 -10.43 4.10 4.90
N GLY A 12 -9.84 3.75 6.04
CA GLY A 12 -9.90 4.53 7.27
C GLY A 12 -11.22 4.45 8.05
N THR A 13 -12.22 3.61 7.63
CA THR A 13 -13.52 3.50 8.31
C THR A 13 -13.96 2.06 8.55
N LEU A 14 -14.16 1.27 7.50
CA LEU A 14 -14.66 -0.11 7.60
C LEU A 14 -13.76 -1.07 6.79
N THR A 15 -13.52 -2.25 7.35
CA THR A 15 -12.97 -3.38 6.59
C THR A 15 -14.02 -3.90 5.58
N ALA A 16 -13.59 -4.65 4.58
CA ALA A 16 -14.50 -5.29 3.63
C ALA A 16 -15.53 -6.16 4.34
N LYS A 17 -15.10 -6.89 5.38
CA LYS A 17 -15.97 -7.75 6.18
C LYS A 17 -17.03 -6.95 6.96
N GLU A 18 -16.62 -5.91 7.68
CA GLU A 18 -17.58 -5.06 8.44
C GLU A 18 -18.62 -4.41 7.52
N ALA A 19 -18.19 -3.96 6.33
CA ALA A 19 -19.10 -3.44 5.32
C ALA A 19 -20.12 -4.50 4.87
N LEU A 20 -19.65 -5.71 4.57
CA LEU A 20 -20.53 -6.82 4.17
C LEU A 20 -21.45 -7.26 5.30
N ASP A 21 -20.98 -7.34 6.55
CA ASP A 21 -21.80 -7.72 7.69
C ASP A 21 -22.94 -6.70 7.90
N THR A 22 -22.66 -5.40 7.76
CA THR A 22 -23.68 -4.36 7.80
C THR A 22 -24.71 -4.51 6.68
N ILE A 23 -24.27 -4.86 5.46
CA ILE A 23 -25.16 -5.08 4.32
C ILE A 23 -26.01 -6.35 4.53
N LYS A 24 -25.43 -7.44 5.05
CA LYS A 24 -26.13 -8.68 5.37
C LYS A 24 -27.31 -8.46 6.30
N ASP A 25 -27.15 -7.63 7.33
CA ASP A 25 -28.23 -7.31 8.28
C ASP A 25 -29.44 -6.69 7.58
N VAL A 26 -29.21 -5.84 6.58
CA VAL A 26 -30.28 -5.24 5.77
C VAL A 26 -30.97 -6.30 4.89
N PHE A 27 -30.20 -7.19 4.26
CA PHE A 27 -30.74 -8.24 3.40
C PHE A 27 -31.52 -9.32 4.17
N GLN A 28 -31.14 -9.61 5.43
CA GLN A 28 -31.87 -10.53 6.29
C GLN A 28 -33.34 -10.13 6.53
N ALA A 29 -33.62 -8.82 6.45
CA ALA A 29 -34.98 -8.30 6.56
C ALA A 29 -35.80 -8.38 5.26
N SER A 30 -35.22 -8.96 4.20
CA SER A 30 -35.84 -9.05 2.87
C SER A 30 -35.90 -10.50 2.37
N ASP A 31 -36.84 -10.81 1.47
CA ASP A 31 -36.94 -12.11 0.78
C ASP A 31 -35.91 -12.29 -0.36
N ILE A 32 -34.80 -11.63 -0.29
CA ILE A 32 -33.75 -11.68 -1.31
C ILE A 32 -32.66 -12.69 -0.89
N ASN A 33 -32.45 -13.69 -1.75
CA ASN A 33 -31.34 -14.61 -1.58
C ASN A 33 -30.05 -13.92 -2.05
N ALA A 34 -29.11 -13.61 -1.12
CA ALA A 34 -27.88 -12.90 -1.42
C ALA A 34 -26.65 -13.68 -0.95
N GLU A 35 -25.61 -13.71 -1.78
CA GLU A 35 -24.27 -14.17 -1.45
C GLU A 35 -23.33 -12.98 -1.33
N PHE A 36 -22.36 -13.03 -0.40
CA PHE A 36 -21.53 -11.90 -0.02
C PHE A 36 -20.05 -12.27 -0.15
N PHE A 37 -19.29 -11.41 -0.82
CA PHE A 37 -17.89 -11.65 -1.13
C PHE A 37 -17.03 -10.44 -0.78
N SER A 38 -16.05 -10.63 0.12
CA SER A 38 -14.97 -9.65 0.32
C SER A 38 -14.08 -9.65 -0.91
N VAL A 39 -13.75 -8.47 -1.43
CA VAL A 39 -12.80 -8.29 -2.54
C VAL A 39 -11.68 -7.37 -2.14
N THR A 40 -10.56 -7.46 -2.84
CA THR A 40 -9.40 -6.61 -2.61
C THR A 40 -8.71 -6.25 -3.92
N ASP A 41 -8.09 -5.08 -3.95
CA ASP A 41 -7.23 -4.59 -5.01
C ASP A 41 -5.77 -5.11 -4.89
N GLY A 42 -5.49 -5.93 -3.88
CA GLY A 42 -4.14 -6.41 -3.57
C GLY A 42 -3.34 -5.46 -2.68
N GLY A 43 -3.96 -4.41 -2.14
CA GLY A 43 -3.35 -3.49 -1.19
C GLY A 43 -3.72 -3.78 0.26
N GLU A 44 -3.87 -2.71 1.07
CA GLU A 44 -4.21 -2.78 2.49
C GLU A 44 -5.44 -3.63 2.78
N GLY A 45 -5.33 -4.58 3.73
CA GLY A 45 -6.39 -5.49 4.13
C GLY A 45 -6.47 -6.77 3.31
N SER A 46 -5.68 -6.93 2.25
CA SER A 46 -5.68 -8.12 1.39
C SER A 46 -5.32 -9.38 2.16
N THR A 47 -4.35 -9.31 3.04
CA THR A 47 -3.91 -10.42 3.88
C THR A 47 -5.06 -10.99 4.71
N GLN A 48 -5.89 -10.12 5.28
CA GLN A 48 -7.06 -10.53 6.05
C GLN A 48 -8.11 -11.21 5.16
N ILE A 49 -8.36 -10.68 3.98
CA ILE A 49 -9.31 -11.27 3.01
C ILE A 49 -8.83 -12.65 2.56
N PHE A 50 -7.54 -12.83 2.31
CA PHE A 50 -6.99 -14.15 1.98
C PHE A 50 -7.23 -15.17 3.11
N LYS A 51 -7.09 -14.77 4.38
CA LYS A 51 -7.42 -15.63 5.52
C LYS A 51 -8.90 -16.00 5.55
N GLU A 52 -9.81 -15.07 5.26
CA GLU A 52 -11.24 -15.32 5.17
C GLU A 52 -11.59 -16.34 4.07
N TYR A 53 -10.84 -16.36 2.98
CA TYR A 53 -10.96 -17.36 1.91
C TYR A 53 -10.24 -18.67 2.16
N GLY A 54 -9.69 -18.88 3.36
CA GLY A 54 -9.09 -20.15 3.78
C GLY A 54 -7.65 -20.35 3.29
N PHE A 55 -6.95 -19.29 2.92
CA PHE A 55 -5.50 -19.38 2.72
C PHE A 55 -4.81 -19.52 4.09
N GLU A 56 -3.92 -20.50 4.24
CA GLU A 56 -3.30 -20.85 5.53
C GLU A 56 -1.76 -20.74 5.52
N GLN A 57 -1.14 -20.62 4.35
CA GLN A 57 0.33 -20.64 4.23
C GLN A 57 0.94 -19.26 4.46
N PHE A 58 0.80 -18.74 5.69
CA PHE A 58 1.40 -17.48 6.11
C PHE A 58 2.74 -17.72 6.80
N GLU A 59 3.71 -16.84 6.52
CA GLU A 59 5.01 -16.77 7.17
C GLU A 59 5.09 -15.43 7.90
N VAL A 60 5.20 -15.49 9.24
CA VAL A 60 5.33 -14.30 10.09
C VAL A 60 6.80 -14.02 10.34
N PHE A 61 7.20 -12.76 10.23
CA PHE A 61 8.55 -12.30 10.52
C PHE A 61 8.54 -10.87 11.08
N LYS A 62 9.65 -10.48 11.72
CA LYS A 62 9.83 -9.12 12.23
C LYS A 62 10.51 -8.25 11.20
N SER A 63 10.07 -7.00 11.13
CA SER A 63 10.66 -5.96 10.30
C SER A 63 10.43 -4.58 10.92
N PHE A 64 11.13 -3.55 10.43
CA PHE A 64 10.89 -2.17 10.85
C PHE A 64 9.93 -1.50 9.87
N ASN A 65 8.91 -0.82 10.40
CA ASN A 65 8.00 -0.01 9.59
C ASN A 65 8.62 1.36 9.24
N CYS A 66 7.91 2.20 8.48
CA CYS A 66 8.38 3.53 8.11
C CYS A 66 8.52 4.51 9.29
N ASP A 67 7.97 4.21 10.45
CA ASP A 67 8.18 4.92 11.71
C ASP A 67 9.40 4.43 12.49
N GLU A 68 10.14 3.46 11.94
CA GLU A 68 11.30 2.80 12.58
C GLU A 68 10.92 1.98 13.83
N ILE A 69 9.69 1.49 13.88
CA ILE A 69 9.17 0.63 14.95
C ILE A 69 9.25 -0.82 14.46
N GLU A 70 9.81 -1.73 15.30
CA GLU A 70 9.78 -3.17 15.02
C GLU A 70 8.34 -3.68 15.11
N VAL A 71 7.87 -4.30 14.05
CA VAL A 71 6.52 -4.87 13.91
C VAL A 71 6.59 -6.31 13.42
N GLU A 72 5.62 -7.12 13.80
CA GLU A 72 5.40 -8.42 13.18
C GLU A 72 4.58 -8.22 11.90
N VAL A 73 5.04 -8.81 10.82
CA VAL A 73 4.42 -8.76 9.50
C VAL A 73 4.32 -10.15 8.91
N GLU A 74 3.44 -10.33 7.97
CA GLU A 74 3.19 -11.64 7.36
C GLU A 74 3.18 -11.60 5.85
N SER A 75 3.76 -12.63 5.24
CA SER A 75 3.66 -12.91 3.81
C SER A 75 2.85 -14.18 3.58
N LEU A 76 2.13 -14.25 2.46
CA LEU A 76 1.34 -15.40 2.06
C LEU A 76 2.05 -16.16 0.94
N ASN A 77 2.17 -17.48 1.06
CA ASN A 77 2.63 -18.32 -0.04
C ASN A 77 1.41 -18.81 -0.85
N ILE A 78 1.38 -18.46 -2.13
CA ILE A 78 0.37 -18.88 -3.08
C ILE A 78 1.07 -19.70 -4.19
N ASN A 79 0.98 -21.01 -4.11
CA ASN A 79 1.58 -21.94 -5.11
C ASN A 79 3.08 -21.66 -5.37
N GLY A 80 3.84 -21.40 -4.32
CA GLY A 80 5.28 -21.13 -4.41
C GLY A 80 5.64 -19.67 -4.71
N LEU A 81 4.67 -18.79 -4.90
CA LEU A 81 4.86 -17.34 -5.00
C LEU A 81 4.53 -16.66 -3.68
N LYS A 82 5.47 -15.91 -3.14
CA LYS A 82 5.28 -15.14 -1.91
C LYS A 82 4.68 -13.78 -2.21
N TYR A 83 3.49 -13.53 -1.68
CA TYR A 83 2.80 -12.24 -1.69
C TYR A 83 3.06 -11.48 -0.38
N PHE A 84 3.23 -10.16 -0.47
CA PHE A 84 3.34 -9.26 0.68
C PHE A 84 2.53 -7.99 0.44
N GLU A 85 1.85 -7.55 1.48
CA GLU A 85 1.09 -6.30 1.52
C GLU A 85 1.98 -5.17 2.06
N SER A 86 2.34 -4.21 1.20
CA SER A 86 3.26 -3.11 1.58
C SER A 86 2.74 -2.24 2.71
N ALA A 87 1.42 -2.12 2.85
CA ALA A 87 0.78 -1.34 3.89
C ALA A 87 1.11 -1.82 5.32
N GLN A 88 1.56 -3.07 5.50
CA GLN A 88 2.05 -3.57 6.79
C GLN A 88 3.29 -2.79 7.28
N LEU A 89 4.11 -2.24 6.37
CA LEU A 89 5.34 -1.50 6.71
C LEU A 89 5.25 0.00 6.41
N VAL A 90 4.52 0.38 5.35
CA VAL A 90 4.45 1.77 4.87
C VAL A 90 3.01 2.30 4.81
N GLY A 91 2.12 1.73 5.62
CA GLY A 91 0.69 2.02 5.62
C GLY A 91 0.32 3.40 6.14
N ILE A 92 -0.97 3.75 5.93
CA ILE A 92 -1.55 5.05 6.29
C ILE A 92 -1.57 5.35 7.79
N ASN A 93 -1.36 4.34 8.64
CA ASN A 93 -1.37 4.45 10.10
C ASN A 93 -0.07 5.03 10.69
N SER A 94 0.95 5.33 9.87
CA SER A 94 2.16 6.03 10.31
C SER A 94 1.81 7.38 10.93
N THR A 95 2.50 7.75 12.00
CA THR A 95 2.31 9.02 12.72
C THR A 95 3.14 10.16 12.16
N LYS A 96 4.21 9.86 11.41
CA LYS A 96 5.11 10.85 10.79
C LYS A 96 4.45 11.55 9.61
N ASP A 97 4.91 12.75 9.29
CA ASP A 97 4.53 13.47 8.07
C ASP A 97 4.91 12.67 6.80
N THR A 98 4.06 12.71 5.79
CA THR A 98 4.27 12.00 4.52
C THR A 98 5.58 12.40 3.82
N LEU A 99 6.04 13.63 4.01
CA LEU A 99 7.32 14.10 3.47
C LEU A 99 8.55 13.63 4.27
N GLU A 100 8.36 13.07 5.46
CA GLU A 100 9.43 12.60 6.36
C GLU A 100 9.62 11.08 6.33
N ILE A 101 8.72 10.36 5.70
CA ILE A 101 8.78 8.91 5.57
C ILE A 101 9.18 8.50 4.16
N ASN A 102 9.76 7.31 4.04
CA ASN A 102 10.12 6.71 2.77
C ASN A 102 9.87 5.20 2.76
N SER A 103 10.11 4.61 1.62
CA SER A 103 9.89 3.17 1.35
C SER A 103 11.07 2.27 1.76
N ALA A 104 12.07 2.77 2.48
CA ALA A 104 13.28 2.02 2.85
C ALA A 104 12.98 0.72 3.62
N SER A 105 11.94 0.72 4.46
CA SER A 105 11.47 -0.46 5.21
C SER A 105 11.08 -1.65 4.32
N LEU A 106 10.75 -1.43 3.05
CA LEU A 106 10.43 -2.50 2.11
C LEU A 106 11.66 -3.24 1.56
N SER A 107 12.89 -2.72 1.77
CA SER A 107 14.11 -3.22 1.12
C SER A 107 14.43 -4.69 1.42
N GLU A 108 14.18 -5.15 2.64
CA GLU A 108 14.40 -6.56 3.01
C GLU A 108 13.30 -7.46 2.49
N VAL A 109 12.08 -6.95 2.41
CA VAL A 109 10.90 -7.70 1.99
C VAL A 109 10.94 -7.98 0.49
N VAL A 110 11.23 -6.96 -0.34
CA VAL A 110 11.25 -7.12 -1.81
C VAL A 110 12.30 -8.11 -2.31
N GLN A 111 13.29 -8.45 -1.49
CA GLN A 111 14.27 -9.50 -1.79
C GLN A 111 13.76 -10.91 -1.46
N LYS A 112 12.68 -11.04 -0.69
CA LYS A 112 12.15 -12.32 -0.17
C LYS A 112 10.81 -12.69 -0.78
N VAL A 113 10.14 -11.76 -1.47
CA VAL A 113 8.80 -11.96 -2.01
C VAL A 113 8.78 -11.83 -3.52
N ASN A 114 7.75 -12.39 -4.15
CA ASN A 114 7.57 -12.39 -5.60
C ASN A 114 6.49 -11.39 -6.04
N ILE A 115 5.55 -11.08 -5.15
CA ILE A 115 4.40 -10.24 -5.42
C ILE A 115 4.27 -9.21 -4.29
N LEU A 116 4.22 -7.93 -4.66
CA LEU A 116 4.01 -6.80 -3.73
C LEU A 116 2.69 -6.10 -4.04
N GLY A 117 1.79 -6.09 -3.08
CA GLY A 117 0.58 -5.26 -3.12
C GLY A 117 0.88 -3.85 -2.61
N THR A 118 0.54 -2.81 -3.37
CA THR A 118 0.96 -1.42 -3.09
C THR A 118 -0.16 -0.48 -2.64
N GLY A 119 -1.42 -0.92 -2.62
CA GLY A 119 -2.54 -0.12 -2.13
C GLY A 119 -2.44 0.20 -0.63
N GLY A 120 -2.89 1.38 -0.20
CA GLY A 120 -2.92 1.79 1.20
C GLY A 120 -1.58 2.30 1.76
N SER A 121 -0.58 2.59 0.92
CA SER A 121 0.68 3.21 1.33
C SER A 121 0.52 4.68 1.70
N LYS A 122 1.24 5.12 2.74
CA LYS A 122 1.38 6.55 3.09
C LYS A 122 2.59 7.19 2.42
N THR A 123 3.60 6.40 2.00
CA THR A 123 4.81 6.92 1.37
C THR A 123 4.52 7.52 -0.01
N VAL A 124 5.16 8.65 -0.31
CA VAL A 124 5.08 9.37 -1.60
C VAL A 124 6.48 9.62 -2.18
N ASP A 125 7.42 8.75 -1.85
CA ASP A 125 8.85 8.89 -2.17
C ASP A 125 9.26 8.27 -3.51
N PHE A 126 8.32 7.81 -4.34
CA PHE A 126 8.59 7.12 -5.62
C PHE A 126 9.54 5.92 -5.50
N GLY A 127 9.61 5.30 -4.33
CA GLY A 127 10.51 4.18 -4.07
C GLY A 127 11.97 4.62 -3.84
N VAL A 128 12.26 5.91 -3.69
CA VAL A 128 13.61 6.42 -3.47
C VAL A 128 14.26 5.83 -2.23
N GLY A 129 13.51 5.70 -1.13
CA GLY A 129 13.99 5.05 0.09
C GLY A 129 14.36 3.59 -0.13
N LEU A 130 13.49 2.81 -0.79
CA LEU A 130 13.75 1.43 -1.17
C LEU A 130 14.99 1.32 -2.06
N LEU A 131 15.05 2.12 -3.13
CA LEU A 131 16.15 2.13 -4.09
C LEU A 131 17.48 2.46 -3.42
N SER A 132 17.49 3.38 -2.44
CA SER A 132 18.70 3.76 -1.69
C SER A 132 19.28 2.61 -0.86
N LYS A 133 18.45 1.65 -0.47
CA LYS A 133 18.85 0.47 0.31
C LYS A 133 19.31 -0.69 -0.56
N ILE A 134 18.88 -0.74 -1.81
CA ILE A 134 19.22 -1.84 -2.73
C ILE A 134 20.31 -1.48 -3.75
N GLY A 135 20.97 -0.33 -3.61
CA GLY A 135 22.16 -0.01 -4.38
C GLY A 135 22.05 1.19 -5.33
N ILE A 136 21.12 2.10 -5.09
CA ILE A 136 21.03 3.37 -5.82
C ILE A 136 21.41 4.51 -4.88
N ASP A 137 22.48 5.22 -5.15
CA ASP A 137 22.87 6.42 -4.40
C ASP A 137 22.22 7.66 -4.99
N PHE A 138 21.52 8.41 -4.15
CA PHE A 138 20.98 9.73 -4.45
C PHE A 138 21.95 10.78 -3.90
N LEU A 139 22.41 11.69 -4.76
CA LEU A 139 23.51 12.60 -4.46
C LEU A 139 23.05 14.06 -4.48
N SER A 140 23.58 14.84 -3.54
CA SER A 140 23.54 16.29 -3.51
C SER A 140 24.97 16.83 -3.61
N ASN A 141 25.30 17.51 -4.70
CA ASN A 141 26.65 18.08 -4.95
C ASN A 141 27.80 17.08 -4.79
N GLY A 142 27.54 15.81 -5.16
CA GLY A 142 28.52 14.72 -5.07
C GLY A 142 28.54 13.97 -3.74
N GLU A 143 27.81 14.43 -2.72
CA GLU A 143 27.68 13.76 -1.45
C GLU A 143 26.39 12.91 -1.42
N ARG A 144 26.48 11.71 -0.83
CA ARG A 144 25.35 10.80 -0.70
C ARG A 144 24.35 11.30 0.34
N ILE A 145 23.09 11.39 -0.04
CA ILE A 145 21.98 11.60 0.90
C ILE A 145 21.65 10.25 1.56
N VAL A 146 21.84 10.17 2.86
CA VAL A 146 21.57 8.95 3.64
C VAL A 146 20.09 8.87 3.94
N ASN A 147 19.45 7.73 3.58
CA ASN A 147 18.04 7.46 3.80
C ASN A 147 17.09 8.57 3.28
N PRO A 148 17.16 8.89 1.97
CA PRO A 148 16.47 10.02 1.39
C PRO A 148 14.95 9.93 1.56
N THR A 149 14.33 11.08 1.82
CA THR A 149 12.89 11.27 1.97
C THR A 149 12.38 12.24 0.90
N PRO A 150 11.05 12.41 0.72
CA PRO A 150 10.52 13.43 -0.20
C PRO A 150 11.00 14.85 0.09
N LYS A 151 11.35 15.20 1.34
CA LYS A 151 11.95 16.51 1.67
C LYS A 151 13.29 16.75 0.99
N ASP A 152 14.03 15.68 0.68
CA ASP A 152 15.35 15.77 0.07
C ASP A 152 15.29 15.90 -1.45
N PHE A 153 14.13 15.71 -2.10
CA PHE A 153 13.99 15.75 -3.56
C PHE A 153 14.56 17.03 -4.22
N PRO A 154 14.36 18.23 -3.66
CA PRO A 154 14.94 19.45 -4.23
C PRO A 154 16.48 19.48 -4.19
N LEU A 155 17.10 18.66 -3.34
CA LEU A 155 18.54 18.59 -3.16
C LEU A 155 19.20 17.55 -4.09
N ILE A 156 18.43 16.55 -4.56
CA ILE A 156 18.93 15.48 -5.42
C ILE A 156 19.26 16.06 -6.80
N ASN A 157 20.53 16.08 -7.15
CA ASN A 157 21.01 16.57 -8.44
C ASN A 157 21.74 15.50 -9.26
N ASN A 158 22.00 14.32 -8.66
CA ASN A 158 22.59 13.20 -9.37
C ASN A 158 22.14 11.87 -8.74
N VAL A 159 22.14 10.81 -9.55
CA VAL A 159 21.80 9.43 -9.15
C VAL A 159 22.87 8.50 -9.68
N LYS A 160 23.38 7.62 -8.84
CA LYS A 160 24.44 6.67 -9.19
C LYS A 160 24.04 5.27 -8.75
N ALA A 161 24.08 4.30 -9.66
CA ALA A 161 24.01 2.90 -9.28
C ALA A 161 25.35 2.46 -8.68
N VAL A 162 25.31 1.66 -7.61
CA VAL A 162 26.51 0.98 -7.10
C VAL A 162 26.85 -0.22 -7.99
N ASP A 163 28.09 -0.72 -7.90
CA ASP A 163 28.57 -1.82 -8.76
C ASP A 163 27.88 -3.16 -8.48
N PHE A 164 27.27 -3.30 -7.33
CA PHE A 164 26.54 -4.50 -6.92
C PHE A 164 25.19 -4.16 -6.28
N TYR A 165 24.13 -4.75 -6.81
CA TYR A 165 22.78 -4.69 -6.26
C TYR A 165 22.11 -6.07 -6.37
N PRO A 166 21.17 -6.41 -5.46
CA PRO A 166 20.50 -7.70 -5.47
C PRO A 166 19.65 -7.89 -6.74
N GLU A 167 19.63 -9.10 -7.28
CA GLU A 167 18.66 -9.46 -8.30
C GLU A 167 17.27 -9.56 -7.65
N ILE A 168 16.34 -8.74 -8.09
CA ILE A 168 14.97 -8.68 -7.58
C ILE A 168 14.02 -9.05 -8.70
N SER A 169 13.27 -10.15 -8.52
CA SER A 169 12.18 -10.55 -9.42
C SER A 169 10.85 -10.29 -8.72
N LEU A 170 10.27 -9.13 -8.96
CA LEU A 170 9.09 -8.65 -8.25
C LEU A 170 7.96 -8.29 -9.23
N LYS A 171 6.76 -8.78 -8.96
CA LYS A 171 5.52 -8.30 -9.57
C LYS A 171 4.83 -7.35 -8.61
N VAL A 172 4.48 -6.15 -9.08
CA VAL A 172 3.76 -5.16 -8.29
C VAL A 172 2.29 -5.19 -8.69
N LEU A 173 1.40 -5.35 -7.71
CA LEU A 173 -0.04 -5.19 -7.89
C LEU A 173 -0.38 -3.72 -7.61
N ALA A 174 -0.76 -3.01 -8.65
CA ALA A 174 -1.20 -1.64 -8.59
C ALA A 174 -2.60 -1.53 -9.20
N ASP A 175 -3.48 -0.83 -8.51
CA ASP A 175 -4.88 -0.61 -8.90
C ASP A 175 -5.07 0.59 -9.84
N THR A 176 -4.00 1.34 -10.10
CA THR A 176 -4.05 2.56 -10.89
C THR A 176 -3.06 2.55 -12.05
N THR A 177 -3.47 3.15 -13.16
CA THR A 177 -2.63 3.41 -14.34
C THR A 177 -2.32 4.90 -14.51
N ILE A 178 -2.54 5.72 -13.47
CA ILE A 178 -2.32 7.17 -13.52
C ILE A 178 -0.82 7.43 -13.76
N PRO A 179 -0.47 8.20 -14.81
CA PRO A 179 0.92 8.53 -15.08
C PRO A 179 1.51 9.44 -14.00
N LEU A 180 2.80 9.27 -13.74
CA LEU A 180 3.54 10.11 -12.79
C LEU A 180 3.62 11.56 -13.23
N LEU A 181 3.76 11.80 -14.54
CA LEU A 181 3.88 13.11 -15.17
C LEU A 181 2.81 13.28 -16.25
N GLY A 182 2.20 14.47 -16.36
CA GLY A 182 1.18 14.78 -17.38
C GLY A 182 0.00 15.58 -16.85
N ASN A 183 -1.10 15.63 -17.61
CA ASN A 183 -2.26 16.47 -17.31
C ASN A 183 -3.19 15.90 -16.22
N CYS A 184 -3.04 14.65 -15.83
CA CYS A 184 -3.84 14.01 -14.79
C CYS A 184 -2.88 13.32 -13.81
N LEU A 185 -2.26 14.11 -12.94
CA LEU A 185 -1.23 13.64 -12.02
C LEU A 185 -1.82 13.20 -10.70
N LEU A 186 -1.20 12.21 -10.10
CA LEU A 186 -1.44 11.82 -8.71
C LEU A 186 -1.30 13.01 -7.73
N TYR A 187 -0.45 13.99 -8.07
CA TYR A 187 -0.11 15.14 -7.23
C TYR A 187 -0.83 16.45 -7.56
N THR A 188 -1.45 16.60 -8.71
CA THR A 188 -2.01 17.90 -9.15
C THR A 188 -3.52 17.94 -9.20
N SER A 189 -4.20 16.82 -9.07
CA SER A 189 -5.65 16.80 -9.08
C SER A 189 -6.17 16.51 -7.69
N PRO A 190 -6.97 17.40 -7.07
CA PRO A 190 -7.72 17.00 -5.90
C PRO A 190 -8.58 15.79 -6.28
N SER A 191 -8.51 14.74 -5.47
CA SER A 191 -9.35 13.56 -5.65
C SER A 191 -10.82 14.00 -5.83
N PRO A 192 -11.62 13.30 -6.64
CA PRO A 192 -13.08 13.53 -6.66
C PRO A 192 -13.70 13.50 -5.26
N ARG A 193 -13.11 12.73 -4.32
CA ARG A 193 -13.50 12.72 -2.90
C ARG A 193 -13.18 14.03 -2.20
N ASP A 194 -12.08 14.69 -2.51
CA ASP A 194 -11.70 15.98 -1.91
C ASP A 194 -12.64 17.09 -2.37
N ARG A 195 -13.12 17.05 -3.63
CA ARG A 195 -14.15 17.96 -4.14
C ARG A 195 -15.51 17.73 -3.48
N GLN A 196 -15.84 16.50 -3.07
CA GLN A 196 -17.07 16.21 -2.34
C GLN A 196 -17.05 16.77 -0.91
N LYS A 197 -15.91 16.65 -0.21
CA LYS A 197 -15.77 17.25 1.13
C LYS A 197 -15.90 18.77 1.12
N SER A 198 -15.43 19.46 0.07
CA SER A 198 -15.53 20.91 -0.05
C SER A 198 -16.95 21.41 -0.40
N ARG A 199 -17.88 20.53 -0.72
CA ARG A 199 -19.27 20.86 -1.06
C ARG A 199 -20.28 20.56 0.05
N MET A 200 -19.84 20.02 1.19
CA MET A 200 -20.72 19.95 2.36
C MET A 200 -20.96 21.36 2.89
N PRO A 201 -22.22 21.84 2.95
CA PRO A 201 -22.50 23.10 3.59
C PRO A 201 -22.10 22.98 5.05
N SER A 202 -21.32 23.94 5.55
CA SER A 202 -21.19 24.11 6.98
C SER A 202 -22.60 24.35 7.51
N SER A 203 -23.19 23.35 8.15
CA SER A 203 -24.42 23.55 8.90
C SER A 203 -24.14 24.57 9.97
N ALA A 204 -24.80 25.72 9.86
CA ALA A 204 -24.87 26.75 10.88
C ALA A 204 -25.48 26.19 12.17
#